data_bd6b976533aba272e7f5240d03b2fd7c
#
_entry.id   bd6b976533aba272e7f5240d03b2fd7c
#
_cell.length_a   1.000
_cell.length_b   1.000
_cell.length_c   1.000
_cell.angle_alpha   90.00
_cell.angle_beta   90.00
_cell.angle_gamma   90.00
#
_symmetry.space_group_name_H-M   'P 1'
#
loop_
_entity.id
_entity.type
_entity.pdbx_description
1 polymer ?
#
loop_
_entity_poly.entity_id
_entity_poly.type
_entity_poly.pdbx_seq_one_letter_code
_entity_poly.pdbx_strand_id
1 'polypeptide(L)'
;MKTRRDFLQRGLQASLLLGMAPYARSAEPRMRRTALVGCGWWGMNILQEAMASGRCKVVGLCDVYERPLQASLDEVEQQTGQRPGIYRDYQDMFESEKPEIVIVATPDHWHALPSIAAMKMGAHVFVEKPTSHTIGESQAMLKVAQETGRTVQVGLHRRIGPHHVSGMDFLKSGRVGRIGMVRMFVNSSGSGPEEPSAHSQAPRGMDWDRWCG
;
A
#
# COMPACT_ATOMS: atom_id res chain seq x y z
N MET A 1 -1.80 11.25 66.05
CA MET A 1 -1.03 12.06 65.08
C MET A 1 -0.43 11.09 64.05
N LYS A 2 -0.76 11.19 62.80
CA LYS A 2 -0.15 10.40 61.74
C LYS A 2 1.26 10.91 61.50
N THR A 3 2.26 10.02 61.56
CA THR A 3 3.68 10.41 61.47
C THR A 3 4.09 10.68 60.04
N ARG A 4 5.16 11.46 59.84
CA ARG A 4 5.78 11.70 58.53
C ARG A 4 6.12 10.39 57.80
N ARG A 5 6.45 9.33 58.58
CA ARG A 5 6.76 7.99 58.09
C ARG A 5 5.54 7.31 57.47
N ASP A 6 4.35 7.49 58.09
CA ASP A 6 3.08 6.91 57.59
C ASP A 6 2.65 7.58 56.27
N PHE A 7 2.94 8.89 56.12
CA PHE A 7 2.67 9.63 54.91
C PHE A 7 3.58 9.16 53.76
N LEU A 8 4.88 9.00 54.02
CA LEU A 8 5.84 8.55 53.00
C LEU A 8 5.59 7.10 52.59
N GLN A 9 5.23 6.19 53.51
CA GLN A 9 4.88 4.80 53.19
C GLN A 9 3.61 4.71 52.33
N ARG A 10 2.60 5.52 52.64
CA ARG A 10 1.36 5.56 51.83
C ARG A 10 1.60 6.23 50.45
N GLY A 11 2.47 7.22 50.37
CA GLY A 11 2.89 7.81 49.13
C GLY A 11 3.66 6.81 48.22
N LEU A 12 4.54 6.00 48.83
CA LEU A 12 5.29 4.98 48.08
C LEU A 12 4.36 3.86 47.57
N GLN A 13 3.37 3.44 48.37
CA GLN A 13 2.38 2.44 47.96
C GLN A 13 1.45 2.95 46.86
N ALA A 14 1.05 4.22 46.92
CA ALA A 14 0.25 4.84 45.88
C ALA A 14 1.04 5.02 44.56
N SER A 15 2.35 5.34 44.63
CA SER A 15 3.21 5.43 43.47
C SER A 15 3.48 4.08 42.80
N LEU A 16 3.56 2.99 43.58
CA LEU A 16 3.66 1.64 43.05
C LEU A 16 2.37 1.16 42.37
N LEU A 17 1.20 1.58 42.85
CA LEU A 17 -0.09 1.31 42.21
C LEU A 17 -0.33 2.16 40.94
N LEU A 18 0.19 3.38 40.89
CA LEU A 18 0.15 4.23 39.67
C LEU A 18 1.21 3.81 38.62
N GLY A 19 2.33 3.24 39.04
CA GLY A 19 3.35 2.65 38.15
C GLY A 19 2.94 1.34 37.50
N MET A 20 1.87 0.71 38.01
CA MET A 20 1.17 -0.41 37.37
C MET A 20 -0.08 0.08 36.61
N ALA A 21 -0.06 1.28 36.04
CA ALA A 21 -0.95 1.57 34.92
C ALA A 21 -0.76 0.40 33.94
N PRO A 22 -1.83 -0.33 33.57
CA PRO A 22 -1.65 -1.46 32.69
C PRO A 22 -0.91 -0.89 31.48
N TYR A 23 0.32 -1.37 31.25
CA TYR A 23 0.93 -1.28 29.94
C TYR A 23 -0.21 -1.63 29.01
N ALA A 24 -0.66 -0.64 28.24
CA ALA A 24 -1.80 -0.81 27.38
C ALA A 24 -1.57 -2.14 26.70
N ARG A 25 -2.37 -3.15 27.05
CA ARG A 25 -2.38 -4.41 26.34
C ARG A 25 -2.41 -3.96 24.89
N SER A 26 -1.32 -4.16 24.18
CA SER A 26 -1.34 -3.93 22.76
C SER A 26 -2.48 -4.79 22.28
N ALA A 27 -3.60 -4.15 21.96
CA ALA A 27 -4.73 -4.86 21.41
C ALA A 27 -4.14 -5.72 20.30
N GLU A 28 -4.47 -7.00 20.28
CA GLU A 28 -4.10 -7.92 19.20
C GLU A 28 -4.16 -7.13 17.90
N PRO A 29 -3.12 -7.13 17.07
CA PRO A 29 -3.06 -6.26 15.90
C PRO A 29 -4.28 -6.57 15.04
N ARG A 30 -5.22 -5.63 15.00
CA ARG A 30 -6.48 -5.80 14.27
C ARG A 30 -6.16 -6.08 12.81
N MET A 31 -6.64 -7.19 12.30
CA MET A 31 -6.59 -7.53 10.88
C MET A 31 -7.40 -6.50 10.07
N ARG A 32 -6.79 -5.91 9.05
CA ARG A 32 -7.44 -4.95 8.17
C ARG A 32 -7.95 -5.64 6.92
N ARG A 33 -9.20 -5.42 6.59
CA ARG A 33 -9.79 -5.89 5.34
C ARG A 33 -9.10 -5.20 4.17
N THR A 34 -8.34 -5.97 3.39
CA THR A 34 -7.49 -5.43 2.31
C THR A 34 -7.92 -6.00 0.98
N ALA A 35 -8.03 -5.15 -0.04
CA ALA A 35 -8.30 -5.55 -1.40
C ALA A 35 -7.15 -5.14 -2.33
N LEU A 36 -6.95 -5.91 -3.41
CA LEU A 36 -5.96 -5.63 -4.45
C LEU A 36 -6.67 -5.34 -5.77
N VAL A 37 -6.31 -4.25 -6.43
CA VAL A 37 -6.68 -3.92 -7.81
C VAL A 37 -5.41 -3.95 -8.65
N GLY A 38 -5.37 -4.86 -9.62
CA GLY A 38 -4.19 -5.18 -10.40
C GLY A 38 -3.43 -6.38 -9.83
N CYS A 39 -3.81 -7.58 -10.27
CA CYS A 39 -3.29 -8.87 -9.80
C CYS A 39 -2.04 -9.34 -10.58
N GLY A 40 -1.33 -8.42 -11.23
CA GLY A 40 -0.08 -8.71 -11.90
C GLY A 40 1.05 -9.06 -10.93
N TRP A 41 2.19 -9.47 -11.47
CA TRP A 41 3.36 -9.83 -10.67
C TRP A 41 3.69 -8.80 -9.58
N TRP A 42 3.68 -7.50 -9.91
CA TRP A 42 4.03 -6.48 -8.93
C TRP A 42 2.96 -6.27 -7.86
N GLY A 43 1.69 -6.30 -8.24
CA GLY A 43 0.59 -6.20 -7.28
C GLY A 43 0.62 -7.32 -6.25
N MET A 44 0.93 -8.54 -6.68
CA MET A 44 1.07 -9.68 -5.79
C MET A 44 2.27 -9.55 -4.86
N ASN A 45 3.43 -9.03 -5.31
CA ASN A 45 4.55 -8.75 -4.40
C ASN A 45 4.14 -7.79 -3.28
N ILE A 46 3.41 -6.71 -3.59
CA ILE A 46 2.94 -5.76 -2.58
C ILE A 46 1.96 -6.43 -1.62
N LEU A 47 1.04 -7.23 -2.13
CA LEU A 47 0.06 -7.93 -1.32
C LEU A 47 0.72 -8.95 -0.38
N GLN A 48 1.74 -9.66 -0.84
CA GLN A 48 2.53 -10.59 -0.02
C GLN A 48 3.21 -9.88 1.16
N GLU A 49 3.84 -8.73 0.92
CA GLU A 49 4.43 -7.91 1.99
C GLU A 49 3.35 -7.43 2.98
N ALA A 50 2.17 -7.05 2.49
CA ALA A 50 1.05 -6.70 3.35
C ALA A 50 0.60 -7.89 4.21
N MET A 51 0.47 -9.09 3.64
CA MET A 51 0.12 -10.32 4.36
C MET A 51 1.20 -10.70 5.39
N ALA A 52 2.49 -10.58 5.03
CA ALA A 52 3.61 -10.86 5.92
C ALA A 52 3.61 -9.98 7.18
N SER A 53 2.98 -8.81 7.13
CA SER A 53 2.82 -7.94 8.31
C SER A 53 1.97 -8.56 9.43
N GLY A 54 1.22 -9.62 9.16
CA GLY A 54 0.25 -10.22 10.09
C GLY A 54 -0.99 -9.35 10.37
N ARG A 55 -1.18 -8.26 9.62
CA ARG A 55 -2.30 -7.31 9.80
C ARG A 55 -3.24 -7.23 8.61
N CYS A 56 -2.99 -8.00 7.57
CA CYS A 56 -3.73 -8.01 6.33
C CYS A 56 -4.66 -9.21 6.23
N LYS A 57 -5.97 -8.97 6.09
CA LYS A 57 -6.96 -9.96 5.69
C LYS A 57 -7.37 -9.65 4.26
N VAL A 58 -6.95 -10.46 3.31
CA VAL A 58 -7.33 -10.28 1.91
C VAL A 58 -8.82 -10.61 1.76
N VAL A 59 -9.60 -9.65 1.26
CA VAL A 59 -11.04 -9.82 1.10
C VAL A 59 -11.49 -9.80 -0.35
N GLY A 60 -10.72 -9.18 -1.25
CA GLY A 60 -11.05 -9.10 -2.65
C GLY A 60 -9.83 -8.92 -3.54
N LEU A 61 -9.88 -9.52 -4.72
CA LEU A 61 -8.90 -9.41 -5.79
C LEU A 61 -9.62 -8.96 -7.07
N CYS A 62 -9.08 -7.95 -7.75
CA CYS A 62 -9.67 -7.41 -8.96
C CYS A 62 -8.63 -7.28 -10.07
N ASP A 63 -8.94 -7.86 -11.22
CA ASP A 63 -8.18 -7.71 -12.45
C ASP A 63 -9.07 -7.95 -13.67
N VAL A 64 -8.83 -7.23 -14.75
CA VAL A 64 -9.55 -7.40 -16.03
C VAL A 64 -9.02 -8.58 -16.82
N TYR A 65 -7.92 -9.19 -16.40
CA TYR A 65 -7.32 -10.37 -17.00
C TYR A 65 -7.48 -11.59 -16.09
N GLU A 66 -8.21 -12.59 -16.57
CA GLU A 66 -8.57 -13.78 -15.80
C GLU A 66 -7.37 -14.59 -15.30
N ARG A 67 -6.32 -14.71 -16.12
CA ARG A 67 -5.15 -15.53 -15.81
C ARG A 67 -4.40 -15.07 -14.55
N PRO A 68 -3.97 -13.79 -14.42
CA PRO A 68 -3.33 -13.33 -13.19
C PRO A 68 -4.32 -13.30 -12.02
N LEU A 69 -5.60 -13.00 -12.25
CA LEU A 69 -6.62 -12.99 -11.21
C LEU A 69 -6.77 -14.38 -10.56
N GLN A 70 -6.87 -15.44 -11.36
CA GLN A 70 -6.98 -16.80 -10.85
C GLN A 70 -5.69 -17.25 -10.15
N ALA A 71 -4.52 -16.97 -10.74
CA ALA A 71 -3.25 -17.30 -10.12
C ALA A 71 -3.08 -16.62 -8.74
N SER A 72 -3.49 -15.38 -8.63
CA SER A 72 -3.46 -14.63 -7.36
C SER A 72 -4.42 -15.21 -6.33
N LEU A 73 -5.61 -15.63 -6.74
CA LEU A 73 -6.58 -16.30 -5.88
C LEU A 73 -5.99 -17.58 -5.29
N ASP A 74 -5.43 -18.44 -6.15
CA ASP A 74 -4.86 -19.71 -5.73
C ASP A 74 -3.67 -19.52 -4.77
N GLU A 75 -2.86 -18.51 -5.04
CA GLU A 75 -1.73 -18.16 -4.17
C GLU A 75 -2.17 -17.65 -2.79
N VAL A 76 -3.15 -16.74 -2.72
CA VAL A 76 -3.70 -16.24 -1.44
C VAL A 76 -4.34 -17.40 -0.67
N GLU A 77 -5.11 -18.26 -1.33
CA GLU A 77 -5.73 -19.44 -0.70
C GLU A 77 -4.67 -20.38 -0.13
N GLN A 78 -3.60 -20.67 -0.89
CA GLN A 78 -2.50 -21.51 -0.43
C GLN A 78 -1.78 -20.95 0.79
N GLN A 79 -1.56 -19.63 0.83
CA GLN A 79 -0.80 -18.99 1.91
C GLN A 79 -1.64 -18.75 3.17
N THR A 80 -2.94 -18.50 3.04
CA THR A 80 -3.79 -18.07 4.16
C THR A 80 -4.88 -19.05 4.53
N GLY A 81 -5.17 -20.04 3.70
CA GLY A 81 -6.34 -20.91 3.82
C GLY A 81 -7.67 -20.19 3.57
N GLN A 82 -7.66 -18.92 3.17
CA GLN A 82 -8.86 -18.12 2.91
C GLN A 82 -8.99 -17.85 1.41
N ARG A 83 -10.22 -17.92 0.92
CA ARG A 83 -10.53 -17.65 -0.50
C ARG A 83 -11.24 -16.30 -0.62
N PRO A 84 -10.53 -15.22 -0.99
CA PRO A 84 -11.14 -13.90 -1.21
C PRO A 84 -12.09 -13.90 -2.41
N GLY A 85 -12.99 -12.90 -2.48
CA GLY A 85 -13.80 -12.66 -3.67
C GLY A 85 -12.93 -12.25 -4.86
N ILE A 86 -13.31 -12.65 -6.08
CA ILE A 86 -12.67 -12.24 -7.33
C ILE A 86 -13.60 -11.39 -8.17
N TYR A 87 -13.08 -10.34 -8.79
CA TYR A 87 -13.86 -9.32 -9.48
C TYR A 87 -13.14 -8.86 -10.76
N ARG A 88 -13.91 -8.50 -11.76
CA ARG A 88 -13.41 -7.84 -12.98
C ARG A 88 -13.59 -6.32 -12.93
N ASP A 89 -14.45 -5.85 -12.03
CA ASP A 89 -14.73 -4.44 -11.78
C ASP A 89 -14.42 -4.11 -10.31
N TYR A 90 -13.60 -3.09 -10.10
CA TYR A 90 -13.22 -2.68 -8.74
C TYR A 90 -14.40 -2.05 -7.98
N GLN A 91 -15.38 -1.46 -8.67
CA GLN A 91 -16.57 -0.88 -8.04
C GLN A 91 -17.42 -1.97 -7.41
N ASP A 92 -17.68 -3.06 -8.15
CA ASP A 92 -18.41 -4.23 -7.64
C ASP A 92 -17.69 -4.83 -6.42
N MET A 93 -16.35 -4.92 -6.49
CA MET A 93 -15.54 -5.39 -5.36
C MET A 93 -15.67 -4.49 -4.13
N PHE A 94 -15.65 -3.18 -4.33
CA PHE A 94 -15.74 -2.23 -3.23
C PHE A 94 -17.11 -2.26 -2.56
N GLU A 95 -18.17 -2.35 -3.34
CA GLU A 95 -19.55 -2.47 -2.83
C GLU A 95 -19.75 -3.75 -2.03
N SER A 96 -19.26 -4.88 -2.54
CA SER A 96 -19.38 -6.19 -1.91
C SER A 96 -18.52 -6.32 -0.66
N GLU A 97 -17.23 -5.99 -0.77
CA GLU A 97 -16.24 -6.34 0.24
C GLU A 97 -15.98 -5.23 1.25
N LYS A 98 -16.28 -3.99 0.92
CA LYS A 98 -16.07 -2.81 1.79
C LYS A 98 -14.69 -2.84 2.46
N PRO A 99 -13.58 -2.91 1.68
CA PRO A 99 -12.24 -2.98 2.22
C PRO A 99 -11.89 -1.72 3.03
N GLU A 100 -11.05 -1.88 4.05
CA GLU A 100 -10.48 -0.78 4.85
C GLU A 100 -9.21 -0.23 4.17
N ILE A 101 -8.50 -1.08 3.41
CA ILE A 101 -7.28 -0.74 2.67
C ILE A 101 -7.44 -1.27 1.25
N VAL A 102 -7.09 -0.45 0.27
CA VAL A 102 -7.03 -0.83 -1.13
C VAL A 102 -5.62 -0.64 -1.65
N ILE A 103 -5.04 -1.70 -2.20
CA ILE A 103 -3.78 -1.67 -2.93
C ILE A 103 -4.12 -1.52 -4.41
N VAL A 104 -3.58 -0.48 -5.05
CA VAL A 104 -3.74 -0.21 -6.49
C VAL A 104 -2.39 -0.38 -7.16
N ALA A 105 -2.28 -1.42 -7.98
CA ALA A 105 -1.06 -1.79 -8.71
C ALA A 105 -1.39 -2.13 -10.19
N THR A 106 -2.28 -1.39 -10.75
CA THR A 106 -2.71 -1.42 -12.15
C THR A 106 -1.67 -0.78 -13.08
N PRO A 107 -1.84 -0.78 -14.40
CA PRO A 107 -1.14 0.16 -15.27
C PRO A 107 -1.39 1.62 -14.87
N ASP A 108 -0.44 2.50 -15.18
CA ASP A 108 -0.38 3.88 -14.71
C ASP A 108 -1.67 4.69 -14.93
N HIS A 109 -2.33 4.49 -16.07
CA HIS A 109 -3.57 5.17 -16.45
C HIS A 109 -4.80 4.74 -15.64
N TRP A 110 -4.69 3.65 -14.88
CA TRP A 110 -5.72 3.16 -13.97
C TRP A 110 -5.41 3.42 -12.48
N HIS A 111 -4.34 4.17 -12.14
CA HIS A 111 -4.01 4.44 -10.74
C HIS A 111 -5.04 5.37 -10.06
N ALA A 112 -5.48 6.42 -10.76
CA ALA A 112 -6.28 7.47 -10.15
C ALA A 112 -7.72 7.05 -9.84
N LEU A 113 -8.43 6.44 -10.79
CA LEU A 113 -9.85 6.15 -10.65
C LEU A 113 -10.18 5.19 -9.50
N PRO A 114 -9.52 4.01 -9.37
CA PRO A 114 -9.76 3.13 -8.23
C PRO A 114 -9.34 3.75 -6.91
N SER A 115 -8.24 4.52 -6.89
CA SER A 115 -7.79 5.21 -5.67
C SER A 115 -8.78 6.23 -5.17
N ILE A 116 -9.34 7.05 -6.07
CA ILE A 116 -10.38 8.04 -5.76
C ILE A 116 -11.66 7.33 -5.26
N ALA A 117 -12.10 6.27 -5.95
CA ALA A 117 -13.28 5.51 -5.55
C ALA A 117 -13.10 4.89 -4.15
N ALA A 118 -11.93 4.28 -3.90
CA ALA A 118 -11.60 3.70 -2.59
C ALA A 118 -11.64 4.74 -1.45
N MET A 119 -11.03 5.91 -1.66
CA MET A 119 -11.05 6.98 -0.66
C MET A 119 -12.47 7.50 -0.38
N LYS A 120 -13.28 7.68 -1.42
CA LYS A 120 -14.69 8.12 -1.28
C LYS A 120 -15.54 7.11 -0.52
N MET A 121 -15.25 5.82 -0.66
CA MET A 121 -15.89 4.75 0.10
C MET A 121 -15.39 4.68 1.57
N GLY A 122 -14.29 5.36 1.89
CA GLY A 122 -13.74 5.39 3.25
C GLY A 122 -12.51 4.49 3.48
N ALA A 123 -11.95 3.89 2.43
CA ALA A 123 -10.73 3.09 2.51
C ALA A 123 -9.47 3.96 2.49
N HIS A 124 -8.41 3.47 3.12
CA HIS A 124 -7.05 3.96 2.90
C HIS A 124 -6.48 3.33 1.65
N VAL A 125 -5.55 4.01 0.99
CA VAL A 125 -5.02 3.58 -0.31
C VAL A 125 -3.50 3.44 -0.26
N PHE A 126 -3.00 2.32 -0.78
CA PHE A 126 -1.64 2.20 -1.27
C PHE A 126 -1.71 2.19 -2.79
N VAL A 127 -1.05 3.15 -3.46
CA VAL A 127 -1.02 3.24 -4.92
C VAL A 127 0.41 3.17 -5.42
N GLU A 128 0.66 2.40 -6.47
CA GLU A 128 1.99 2.32 -7.08
C GLU A 128 2.41 3.62 -7.77
N LYS A 129 3.72 3.71 -7.97
CA LYS A 129 4.31 4.81 -8.75
C LYS A 129 4.16 4.51 -10.27
N PRO A 130 3.99 5.55 -11.10
CA PRO A 130 3.69 6.94 -10.76
C PRO A 130 2.29 7.06 -10.14
N THR A 131 2.04 8.12 -9.39
CA THR A 131 0.76 8.29 -8.65
C THR A 131 -0.44 8.27 -9.59
N SER A 132 -0.27 8.77 -10.82
CA SER A 132 -1.28 8.84 -11.87
C SER A 132 -0.62 9.05 -13.21
N HIS A 133 -1.40 8.99 -14.27
CA HIS A 133 -0.94 9.22 -15.63
C HIS A 133 -0.83 10.72 -15.98
N THR A 134 -1.67 11.56 -15.38
CA THR A 134 -1.69 13.01 -15.64
C THR A 134 -1.60 13.83 -14.35
N ILE A 135 -1.16 15.11 -14.47
CA ILE A 135 -1.11 16.04 -13.34
C ILE A 135 -2.52 16.30 -12.79
N GLY A 136 -3.53 16.42 -13.67
CA GLY A 136 -4.92 16.64 -13.27
C GLY A 136 -5.47 15.50 -12.39
N GLU A 137 -5.16 14.26 -12.73
CA GLU A 137 -5.51 13.09 -11.90
C GLU A 137 -4.83 13.14 -10.53
N SER A 138 -3.52 13.46 -10.47
CA SER A 138 -2.81 13.61 -9.19
C SER A 138 -3.45 14.70 -8.31
N GLN A 139 -3.85 15.82 -8.91
CA GLN A 139 -4.54 16.90 -8.19
C GLN A 139 -5.91 16.45 -7.68
N ALA A 140 -6.67 15.69 -8.48
CA ALA A 140 -7.95 15.13 -8.06
C ALA A 140 -7.79 14.14 -6.91
N MET A 141 -6.79 13.25 -6.97
CA MET A 141 -6.48 12.32 -5.88
C MET A 141 -6.12 13.07 -4.58
N LEU A 142 -5.26 14.09 -4.67
CA LEU A 142 -4.87 14.91 -3.50
C LEU A 142 -6.10 15.59 -2.87
N LYS A 143 -6.95 16.20 -3.70
CA LYS A 143 -8.19 16.83 -3.26
C LYS A 143 -9.08 15.85 -2.51
N VAL A 144 -9.34 14.68 -3.08
CA VAL A 144 -10.18 13.66 -2.44
C VAL A 144 -9.56 13.12 -1.15
N ALA A 145 -8.23 12.93 -1.11
CA ALA A 145 -7.55 12.52 0.12
C ALA A 145 -7.74 13.54 1.25
N GLN A 146 -7.66 14.85 0.93
CA GLN A 146 -7.90 15.93 1.89
C GLN A 146 -9.37 16.00 2.35
N GLU A 147 -10.31 15.89 1.42
CA GLU A 147 -11.75 15.93 1.71
C GLU A 147 -12.23 14.75 2.55
N THR A 148 -11.69 13.55 2.30
CA THR A 148 -12.10 12.33 3.00
C THR A 148 -11.28 12.04 4.26
N GLY A 149 -10.14 12.69 4.44
CA GLY A 149 -9.19 12.39 5.52
C GLY A 149 -8.58 10.99 5.43
N ARG A 150 -8.60 10.36 4.24
CA ARG A 150 -8.00 9.04 4.05
C ARG A 150 -6.50 9.15 3.79
N THR A 151 -5.78 8.18 4.30
CA THR A 151 -4.33 8.08 4.07
C THR A 151 -4.08 7.49 2.68
N VAL A 152 -3.20 8.13 1.93
CA VAL A 152 -2.68 7.63 0.66
C VAL A 152 -1.17 7.45 0.81
N GLN A 153 -0.71 6.23 0.60
CA GLN A 153 0.71 5.89 0.54
C GLN A 153 1.08 5.59 -0.91
N VAL A 154 2.09 6.27 -1.43
CA VAL A 154 2.63 5.99 -2.77
C VAL A 154 3.77 4.97 -2.68
N GLY A 155 3.81 4.02 -3.60
CA GLY A 155 4.79 2.93 -3.68
C GLY A 155 6.19 3.38 -4.08
N LEU A 156 6.83 4.22 -3.28
CA LEU A 156 8.19 4.70 -3.50
C LEU A 156 9.21 3.78 -2.82
N HIS A 157 9.17 2.49 -3.13
CA HIS A 157 9.97 1.45 -2.48
C HIS A 157 11.48 1.73 -2.47
N ARG A 158 12.03 2.38 -3.50
CA ARG A 158 13.45 2.75 -3.53
C ARG A 158 13.85 3.75 -2.45
N ARG A 159 12.94 4.58 -1.97
CA ARG A 159 13.22 5.55 -0.89
C ARG A 159 13.44 4.90 0.48
N ILE A 160 12.87 3.73 0.69
CA ILE A 160 12.96 3.00 1.96
C ILE A 160 13.97 1.86 1.94
N GLY A 161 14.60 1.59 0.79
CA GLY A 161 15.65 0.58 0.68
C GLY A 161 16.85 0.92 1.60
N PRO A 162 17.39 -0.05 2.36
CA PRO A 162 18.41 0.21 3.37
C PRO A 162 19.65 0.97 2.82
N HIS A 163 20.07 0.67 1.61
CA HIS A 163 21.18 1.33 0.94
C HIS A 163 20.87 2.80 0.59
N HIS A 164 19.61 3.12 0.21
CA HIS A 164 19.21 4.50 -0.05
C HIS A 164 19.08 5.30 1.25
N VAL A 165 18.55 4.68 2.32
CA VAL A 165 18.48 5.29 3.65
C VAL A 165 19.87 5.60 4.15
N SER A 166 20.79 4.61 4.15
CA SER A 166 22.18 4.79 4.54
C SER A 166 22.90 5.86 3.71
N GLY A 167 22.69 5.87 2.39
CA GLY A 167 23.24 6.91 1.52
C GLY A 167 22.72 8.31 1.86
N MET A 168 21.44 8.45 2.16
CA MET A 168 20.86 9.73 2.57
C MET A 168 21.37 10.18 3.93
N ASP A 169 21.54 9.29 4.89
CA ASP A 169 22.11 9.59 6.21
C ASP A 169 23.58 10.05 6.08
N PHE A 170 24.35 9.43 5.18
CA PHE A 170 25.70 9.87 4.86
C PHE A 170 25.71 11.30 4.28
N LEU A 171 24.82 11.60 3.33
CA LEU A 171 24.70 12.95 2.78
C LEU A 171 24.30 13.99 3.85
N LYS A 172 23.33 13.66 4.71
CA LYS A 172 22.86 14.54 5.80
C LYS A 172 23.91 14.74 6.90
N SER A 173 24.84 13.82 7.08
CA SER A 173 25.91 13.91 8.07
C SER A 173 26.90 15.05 7.81
N GLY A 174 26.84 15.69 6.67
CA GLY A 174 27.77 16.75 6.27
C GLY A 174 29.16 16.26 5.84
N ARG A 175 29.45 14.96 5.91
CA ARG A 175 30.76 14.37 5.57
C ARG A 175 31.16 14.59 4.10
N VAL A 176 30.19 14.79 3.21
CA VAL A 176 30.44 15.13 1.80
C VAL A 176 30.75 16.62 1.59
N GLY A 177 30.66 17.43 2.65
CA GLY A 177 30.83 18.89 2.55
C GLY A 177 29.67 19.55 1.79
N ARG A 178 29.98 20.69 1.16
CA ARG A 178 28.98 21.45 0.37
C ARG A 178 28.71 20.77 -0.96
N ILE A 179 27.46 20.36 -1.19
CA ILE A 179 27.03 19.78 -2.47
C ILE A 179 26.86 20.90 -3.49
N GLY A 180 27.72 20.96 -4.50
CA GLY A 180 27.66 21.97 -5.56
C GLY A 180 26.88 21.50 -6.79
N MET A 181 26.81 20.20 -7.01
CA MET A 181 26.12 19.64 -8.19
C MET A 181 25.68 18.20 -7.89
N VAL A 182 24.53 17.82 -8.41
CA VAL A 182 24.03 16.43 -8.43
C VAL A 182 23.81 16.03 -9.89
N ARG A 183 24.42 14.92 -10.30
CA ARG A 183 24.19 14.32 -11.62
C ARG A 183 23.48 12.99 -11.43
N MET A 184 22.39 12.78 -12.18
CA MET A 184 21.63 11.53 -12.21
C MET A 184 21.80 10.88 -13.58
N PHE A 185 22.01 9.56 -13.58
CA PHE A 185 22.12 8.76 -14.79
C PHE A 185 21.12 7.62 -14.69
N VAL A 186 20.43 7.34 -15.78
CA VAL A 186 19.65 6.13 -15.96
C VAL A 186 20.30 5.37 -17.12
N ASN A 187 21.05 4.33 -16.79
CA ASN A 187 21.51 3.39 -17.80
C ASN A 187 20.38 2.42 -18.09
N SER A 188 19.63 2.69 -19.13
CA SER A 188 18.64 1.77 -19.68
C SER A 188 19.31 1.02 -20.82
N SER A 189 19.42 -0.30 -20.70
CA SER A 189 19.69 -1.17 -21.83
C SER A 189 18.42 -1.32 -22.67
N GLY A 190 17.76 -0.20 -22.96
CA GLY A 190 16.59 -0.19 -23.82
C GLY A 190 16.94 -0.89 -25.12
N SER A 191 16.20 -1.92 -25.47
CA SER A 191 16.11 -2.38 -26.84
C SER A 191 15.94 -1.13 -27.70
N GLY A 192 16.71 -1.03 -28.78
CA GLY A 192 16.49 -0.01 -29.80
C GLY A 192 15.04 0.01 -30.25
N PRO A 193 14.65 0.92 -31.14
CA PRO A 193 13.29 0.95 -31.64
C PRO A 193 12.92 -0.47 -32.11
N GLU A 194 12.01 -1.10 -31.34
CA GLU A 194 11.42 -2.35 -31.78
C GLU A 194 10.62 -2.05 -33.04
N GLU A 195 10.86 -2.82 -34.09
CA GLU A 195 9.94 -2.85 -35.23
C GLU A 195 8.52 -3.03 -34.70
N PRO A 196 7.53 -2.25 -35.16
CA PRO A 196 6.15 -2.43 -34.73
C PRO A 196 5.78 -3.90 -34.89
N SER A 197 5.51 -4.59 -33.78
CA SER A 197 5.04 -5.96 -33.88
C SER A 197 3.75 -5.99 -34.70
N ALA A 198 3.58 -7.01 -35.55
CA ALA A 198 2.32 -7.22 -36.24
C ALA A 198 1.18 -7.17 -35.20
N HIS A 199 0.06 -6.51 -35.55
CA HIS A 199 -1.09 -6.40 -34.68
C HIS A 199 -1.43 -7.78 -34.11
N SER A 200 -1.24 -7.94 -32.79
CA SER A 200 -1.63 -9.15 -32.07
C SER A 200 -3.02 -8.95 -31.49
N GLN A 201 -3.78 -10.03 -31.41
CA GLN A 201 -5.05 -9.99 -30.69
C GLN A 201 -4.79 -9.91 -29.18
N ALA A 202 -5.71 -9.31 -28.44
CA ALA A 202 -5.66 -9.33 -26.99
C ALA A 202 -5.54 -10.77 -26.45
N PRO A 203 -4.78 -11.01 -25.38
CA PRO A 203 -4.70 -12.31 -24.78
C PRO A 203 -6.08 -12.87 -24.41
N ARG A 204 -6.26 -14.18 -24.63
CA ARG A 204 -7.53 -14.83 -24.25
C ARG A 204 -7.81 -14.65 -22.76
N GLY A 205 -9.03 -14.25 -22.42
CA GLY A 205 -9.46 -14.00 -21.04
C GLY A 205 -9.12 -12.61 -20.49
N MET A 206 -8.56 -11.73 -21.33
CA MET A 206 -8.34 -10.32 -21.01
C MET A 206 -9.49 -9.48 -21.58
N ASP A 207 -10.09 -8.63 -20.76
CA ASP A 207 -10.99 -7.57 -21.19
C ASP A 207 -10.15 -6.37 -21.66
N TRP A 208 -9.88 -6.33 -22.97
CA TRP A 208 -8.98 -5.36 -23.56
C TRP A 208 -9.52 -3.93 -23.45
N ASP A 209 -10.82 -3.74 -23.64
CA ASP A 209 -11.44 -2.42 -23.57
C ASP A 209 -11.31 -1.84 -22.16
N ARG A 210 -11.59 -2.64 -21.14
CA ARG A 210 -11.37 -2.24 -19.75
C ARG A 210 -9.91 -2.09 -19.38
N TRP A 211 -9.00 -2.82 -20.04
CA TRP A 211 -7.57 -2.65 -19.81
C TRP A 211 -7.07 -1.32 -20.34
N CYS A 212 -7.56 -0.88 -21.51
CA CYS A 212 -7.19 0.39 -22.12
C CYS A 212 -7.79 1.60 -21.39
N GLY A 213 -9.03 1.53 -20.91
CA GLY A 213 -9.74 2.61 -20.23
C GLY A 213 -10.68 3.41 -21.11
#